data_d262e513df3b70ad8049664a745fe82c
#
_entry.id   d262e513df3b70ad8049664a745fe82c
#
_cell.length_a   1.000
_cell.length_b   1.000
_cell.length_c   1.000
_cell.angle_alpha   90.00
_cell.angle_beta   90.00
_cell.angle_gamma   90.00
#
_symmetry.space_group_name_H-M   'P 1'
#
loop_
_entity.id
_entity.type
_entity.pdbx_description
1 polymer ?
#
loop_
_entity_poly.entity_id
_entity_poly.type
_entity_poly.pdbx_seq_one_letter_code
_entity_poly.pdbx_strand_id
1 'polypeptide(L)'
;NVVGCLASVKFADEWIVVDANSSDATVELARGCGASVLSTPDWPGFGIQKNRALAAARGRWVLSIDADERITPELAAAIRRVVDADASGNDSAAAARGDGGKVAGYEFSRLSNFCGQWMRHGDWYPDRVLRLFRREAGRFSDDLVHERLIVEGPIARLEGKLLHDSMPTLEGAIDKMNRYSTGRALDRVRAGKRGGLGAALSHGLWAFLRCYVLKRGLLDGRLGLVLALYVAQGTFYRYLKMGLLAHPPRRPFD
;
A
#
# COMPACT_ATOMS: atom_id res chain seq x y z
N ASN A 1 15.93 2.75 -3.17
CA ASN A 1 14.98 1.61 -2.99
C ASN A 1 14.71 0.86 -4.29
N VAL A 2 14.63 1.53 -5.45
CA VAL A 2 14.23 0.95 -6.75
C VAL A 2 15.05 -0.27 -7.16
N VAL A 3 16.38 -0.26 -6.97
CA VAL A 3 17.27 -1.39 -7.32
C VAL A 3 16.88 -2.66 -6.55
N GLY A 4 16.64 -2.55 -5.24
CA GLY A 4 16.23 -3.69 -4.42
C GLY A 4 14.82 -4.20 -4.76
N CYS A 5 13.91 -3.32 -5.16
CA CYS A 5 12.59 -3.66 -5.67
C CYS A 5 12.72 -4.49 -6.95
N LEU A 6 13.39 -3.94 -7.98
CA LEU A 6 13.60 -4.62 -9.28
C LEU A 6 14.37 -5.93 -9.13
N ALA A 7 15.38 -5.98 -8.24
CA ALA A 7 16.10 -7.21 -7.96
C ALA A 7 15.21 -8.34 -7.41
N SER A 8 14.15 -7.99 -6.65
CA SER A 8 13.22 -8.97 -6.10
C SER A 8 12.24 -9.55 -7.12
N VAL A 9 12.11 -8.92 -8.30
CA VAL A 9 11.21 -9.33 -9.38
C VAL A 9 11.93 -9.72 -10.66
N LYS A 10 13.19 -10.19 -10.56
CA LYS A 10 13.98 -10.66 -11.71
C LYS A 10 13.33 -11.79 -12.51
N PHE A 11 12.31 -12.42 -11.96
CA PHE A 11 11.54 -13.46 -12.62
C PHE A 11 10.50 -12.93 -13.62
N ALA A 12 10.20 -11.62 -13.62
CA ALA A 12 9.27 -11.01 -14.56
C ALA A 12 9.95 -10.77 -15.93
N ASP A 13 9.16 -10.90 -17.00
CA ASP A 13 9.65 -10.77 -18.38
C ASP A 13 9.91 -9.31 -18.77
N GLU A 14 9.23 -8.36 -18.15
CA GLU A 14 9.42 -6.93 -18.38
C GLU A 14 9.25 -6.13 -17.08
N TRP A 15 9.95 -5.01 -17.00
CA TRP A 15 9.83 -4.04 -15.92
C TRP A 15 9.50 -2.66 -16.47
N ILE A 16 8.40 -2.09 -15.98
CA ILE A 16 7.95 -0.76 -16.36
C ILE A 16 7.93 0.10 -15.10
N VAL A 17 8.67 1.19 -15.13
CA VAL A 17 8.74 2.18 -14.04
C VAL A 17 8.15 3.49 -14.56
N VAL A 18 7.15 4.02 -13.85
CA VAL A 18 6.63 5.37 -14.11
C VAL A 18 7.22 6.32 -13.09
N ASP A 19 7.96 7.29 -13.59
CA ASP A 19 8.63 8.31 -12.79
C ASP A 19 7.97 9.67 -12.99
N ALA A 20 7.71 10.37 -11.89
CA ALA A 20 7.13 11.71 -11.89
C ALA A 20 8.17 12.72 -11.38
N ASN A 21 9.22 12.94 -12.18
CA ASN A 21 10.29 13.89 -11.92
C ASN A 21 11.06 13.65 -10.62
N SER A 22 11.51 12.43 -10.38
CA SER A 22 12.47 12.17 -9.31
C SER A 22 13.71 13.02 -9.47
N SER A 23 14.12 13.69 -8.40
CA SER A 23 15.29 14.58 -8.37
C SER A 23 16.59 13.84 -8.02
N ASP A 24 16.51 12.55 -7.74
CA ASP A 24 17.63 11.67 -7.41
C ASP A 24 17.97 10.71 -8.58
N ALA A 25 18.93 9.82 -8.38
CA ALA A 25 19.37 8.85 -9.39
C ALA A 25 18.36 7.72 -9.68
N THR A 26 17.08 7.81 -9.26
CA THR A 26 16.09 6.73 -9.40
C THR A 26 15.92 6.30 -10.85
N VAL A 27 15.80 7.25 -11.78
CA VAL A 27 15.60 6.97 -13.22
C VAL A 27 16.81 6.26 -13.83
N GLU A 28 18.02 6.74 -13.52
CA GLU A 28 19.26 6.13 -14.00
C GLU A 28 19.44 4.72 -13.48
N LEU A 29 19.21 4.51 -12.19
CA LEU A 29 19.30 3.21 -11.55
C LEU A 29 18.26 2.23 -12.10
N ALA A 30 17.03 2.67 -12.34
CA ALA A 30 16.00 1.83 -12.93
C ALA A 30 16.38 1.39 -14.36
N ARG A 31 16.85 2.32 -15.19
CA ARG A 31 17.35 2.01 -16.55
C ARG A 31 18.56 1.09 -16.52
N GLY A 32 19.50 1.32 -15.58
CA GLY A 32 20.66 0.47 -15.37
C GLY A 32 20.31 -0.97 -14.97
N CYS A 33 19.16 -1.17 -14.35
CA CYS A 33 18.60 -2.50 -14.07
C CYS A 33 17.88 -3.12 -15.29
N GLY A 34 17.70 -2.40 -16.41
CA GLY A 34 17.00 -2.87 -17.59
C GLY A 34 15.52 -2.54 -17.64
N ALA A 35 15.01 -1.69 -16.76
CA ALA A 35 13.62 -1.28 -16.77
C ALA A 35 13.31 -0.25 -17.87
N SER A 36 12.13 -0.35 -18.48
CA SER A 36 11.54 0.70 -19.30
C SER A 36 11.02 1.79 -18.39
N VAL A 37 11.57 3.00 -18.49
CA VAL A 37 11.17 4.13 -17.64
C VAL A 37 10.33 5.12 -18.46
N LEU A 38 9.09 5.32 -18.00
CA LEU A 38 8.17 6.34 -18.49
C LEU A 38 8.24 7.56 -17.58
N SER A 39 8.93 8.61 -18.01
CA SER A 39 8.98 9.87 -17.26
C SER A 39 7.77 10.73 -17.62
N THR A 40 7.05 11.20 -16.61
CA THR A 40 5.87 12.05 -16.77
C THR A 40 6.13 13.40 -16.08
N PRO A 41 5.80 14.54 -16.74
CA PRO A 41 6.05 15.86 -16.17
C PRO A 41 5.05 16.25 -15.08
N ASP A 42 3.95 15.49 -14.96
CA ASP A 42 2.82 15.76 -14.09
C ASP A 42 2.65 14.66 -13.04
N TRP A 43 1.99 15.04 -11.95
CA TRP A 43 1.57 14.12 -10.89
C TRP A 43 0.05 14.18 -10.71
N PRO A 44 -0.73 13.47 -11.52
CA PRO A 44 -2.19 13.49 -11.44
C PRO A 44 -2.75 12.54 -10.36
N GLY A 45 -1.91 11.88 -9.58
CA GLY A 45 -2.25 10.92 -8.54
C GLY A 45 -1.76 9.50 -8.85
N PHE A 46 -1.72 8.65 -7.82
CA PHE A 46 -1.19 7.29 -7.93
C PHE A 46 -1.95 6.41 -8.93
N GLY A 47 -3.28 6.48 -8.96
CA GLY A 47 -4.10 5.65 -9.84
C GLY A 47 -3.80 5.91 -11.32
N ILE A 48 -3.74 7.17 -11.73
CA ILE A 48 -3.43 7.55 -13.12
C ILE A 48 -2.01 7.12 -13.48
N GLN A 49 -1.02 7.32 -12.58
CA GLN A 49 0.36 6.87 -12.83
C GLN A 49 0.45 5.35 -13.00
N LYS A 50 -0.25 4.58 -12.14
CA LYS A 50 -0.31 3.11 -12.25
C LYS A 50 -1.03 2.66 -13.53
N ASN A 51 -2.07 3.38 -13.98
CA ASN A 51 -2.73 3.11 -15.24
C ASN A 51 -1.82 3.41 -16.45
N ARG A 52 -0.94 4.41 -16.38
CA ARG A 52 0.08 4.67 -17.41
C ARG A 52 1.05 3.48 -17.53
N ALA A 53 1.52 2.93 -16.40
CA ALA A 53 2.33 1.72 -16.41
C ALA A 53 1.56 0.52 -16.99
N LEU A 54 0.30 0.35 -16.58
CA LEU A 54 -0.57 -0.72 -17.06
C LEU A 54 -0.81 -0.65 -18.58
N ALA A 55 -1.01 0.55 -19.12
CA ALA A 55 -1.19 0.76 -20.56
C ALA A 55 0.06 0.39 -21.38
N ALA A 56 1.25 0.53 -20.80
CA ALA A 56 2.51 0.15 -21.44
C ALA A 56 2.83 -1.35 -21.29
N ALA A 57 2.18 -2.04 -20.35
CA ALA A 57 2.42 -3.46 -20.08
C ALA A 57 1.93 -4.34 -21.23
N ARG A 58 2.72 -5.36 -21.59
CA ARG A 58 2.43 -6.33 -22.66
C ARG A 58 2.13 -7.71 -22.12
N GLY A 59 2.59 -8.01 -20.90
CA GLY A 59 2.39 -9.30 -20.26
C GLY A 59 0.91 -9.60 -20.00
N ARG A 60 0.54 -10.88 -19.99
CA ARG A 60 -0.81 -11.36 -19.63
C ARG A 60 -1.12 -11.07 -18.17
N TRP A 61 -0.15 -11.20 -17.29
CA TRP A 61 -0.23 -10.91 -15.89
C TRP A 61 0.55 -9.64 -15.55
N VAL A 62 0.02 -8.85 -14.65
CA VAL A 62 0.66 -7.64 -14.14
C VAL A 62 0.85 -7.77 -12.64
N LEU A 63 2.07 -7.56 -12.19
CA LEU A 63 2.43 -7.44 -10.78
C LEU A 63 2.72 -5.95 -10.49
N SER A 64 1.82 -5.30 -9.76
CA SER A 64 1.98 -3.90 -9.36
C SER A 64 2.64 -3.82 -7.99
N ILE A 65 3.83 -3.22 -7.92
CA ILE A 65 4.59 -3.00 -6.67
C ILE A 65 5.09 -1.57 -6.59
N ASP A 66 5.28 -1.09 -5.38
CA ASP A 66 5.84 0.23 -5.13
C ASP A 66 7.37 0.11 -4.96
N ALA A 67 8.14 1.17 -5.23
CA ALA A 67 9.61 1.12 -5.24
C ALA A 67 10.25 0.77 -3.87
N ASP A 68 9.49 0.93 -2.78
CA ASP A 68 9.86 0.56 -1.42
C ASP A 68 9.33 -0.83 -1.00
N GLU A 69 8.80 -1.60 -1.96
CA GLU A 69 8.33 -2.97 -1.74
C GLU A 69 9.30 -4.00 -2.35
N ARG A 70 9.33 -5.21 -1.78
CA ARG A 70 10.13 -6.36 -2.24
C ARG A 70 9.38 -7.65 -2.10
N ILE A 71 9.47 -8.49 -3.11
CA ILE A 71 8.89 -9.84 -3.14
C ILE A 71 9.81 -10.81 -2.41
N THR A 72 9.29 -11.63 -1.47
CA THR A 72 10.09 -12.70 -0.88
C THR A 72 10.26 -13.88 -1.87
N PRO A 73 11.32 -14.70 -1.73
CA PRO A 73 11.54 -15.86 -2.60
C PRO A 73 10.35 -16.81 -2.64
N GLU A 74 9.65 -17.00 -1.51
CA GLU A 74 8.47 -17.87 -1.41
C GLU A 74 7.31 -17.30 -2.24
N LEU A 75 7.07 -15.99 -2.16
CA LEU A 75 6.03 -15.32 -2.96
C LEU A 75 6.40 -15.32 -4.44
N ALA A 76 7.67 -15.10 -4.79
CA ALA A 76 8.14 -15.19 -6.18
C ALA A 76 7.87 -16.57 -6.77
N ALA A 77 8.19 -17.64 -6.02
CA ALA A 77 7.92 -19.01 -6.45
C ALA A 77 6.42 -19.30 -6.59
N ALA A 78 5.58 -18.75 -5.67
CA ALA A 78 4.14 -18.89 -5.75
C ALA A 78 3.56 -18.17 -6.97
N ILE A 79 4.02 -16.96 -7.28
CA ILE A 79 3.62 -16.18 -8.46
C ILE A 79 3.99 -16.94 -9.74
N ARG A 80 5.23 -17.43 -9.87
CA ARG A 80 5.67 -18.19 -11.04
C ARG A 80 4.80 -19.42 -11.26
N ARG A 81 4.54 -20.21 -10.22
CA ARG A 81 3.69 -21.41 -10.33
C ARG A 81 2.31 -21.12 -10.92
N VAL A 82 1.64 -20.06 -10.49
CA VAL A 82 0.29 -19.75 -10.98
C VAL A 82 0.31 -19.16 -12.38
N VAL A 83 1.33 -18.38 -12.73
CA VAL A 83 1.50 -17.82 -14.08
C VAL A 83 1.84 -18.91 -15.09
N ASP A 84 2.75 -19.83 -14.75
CA ASP A 84 3.15 -20.96 -15.60
C ASP A 84 1.99 -21.96 -15.78
N ALA A 85 1.23 -22.23 -14.71
CA ALA A 85 0.04 -23.09 -14.77
C ALA A 85 -1.04 -22.50 -15.69
N ASP A 86 -1.28 -21.17 -15.60
CA ASP A 86 -2.20 -20.47 -16.51
C ASP A 86 -1.75 -20.52 -17.97
N ALA A 87 -0.44 -20.36 -18.22
CA ALA A 87 0.13 -20.47 -19.56
C ALA A 87 -0.06 -21.86 -20.18
N SER A 88 -0.03 -22.91 -19.34
CA SER A 88 -0.21 -24.31 -19.72
C SER A 88 -1.70 -24.73 -19.81
N GLY A 89 -2.65 -23.80 -19.58
CA GLY A 89 -4.08 -24.10 -19.54
C GLY A 89 -4.54 -24.89 -18.30
N ASN A 90 -3.67 -25.08 -17.31
CA ASN A 90 -3.90 -25.88 -16.11
C ASN A 90 -4.16 -24.97 -14.88
N ASP A 91 -5.31 -24.31 -14.86
CA ASP A 91 -5.70 -23.41 -13.75
C ASP A 91 -6.20 -24.25 -12.55
N SER A 92 -5.25 -24.81 -11.78
CA SER A 92 -5.54 -25.62 -10.58
C SER A 92 -6.30 -24.84 -9.50
N ALA A 93 -6.20 -23.50 -9.47
CA ALA A 93 -6.95 -22.67 -8.54
C ALA A 93 -8.44 -22.51 -8.94
N ALA A 94 -8.77 -22.58 -10.23
CA ALA A 94 -10.14 -22.66 -10.71
C ALA A 94 -10.78 -24.01 -10.37
N ALA A 95 -10.03 -25.11 -10.52
CA ALA A 95 -10.47 -26.44 -10.16
C ALA A 95 -10.80 -26.59 -8.67
N ALA A 96 -10.01 -25.96 -7.80
CA ALA A 96 -10.20 -26.02 -6.34
C ALA A 96 -11.46 -25.29 -5.85
N ARG A 97 -12.02 -24.35 -6.64
CA ARG A 97 -13.23 -23.60 -6.28
C ARG A 97 -14.53 -24.18 -6.84
N GLY A 98 -14.44 -25.06 -7.82
CA GLY A 98 -15.61 -25.72 -8.41
C GLY A 98 -16.54 -24.82 -9.26
N ASP A 99 -16.16 -23.55 -9.48
CA ASP A 99 -16.96 -22.57 -10.23
C ASP A 99 -16.54 -22.41 -11.69
N GLY A 100 -15.47 -23.09 -12.12
CA GLY A 100 -14.97 -23.08 -13.50
C GLY A 100 -14.41 -21.74 -13.98
N GLY A 101 -14.45 -20.71 -13.16
CA GLY A 101 -13.98 -19.38 -13.51
C GLY A 101 -12.45 -19.24 -13.36
N LYS A 102 -11.78 -18.71 -14.40
CA LYS A 102 -10.35 -18.39 -14.31
C LYS A 102 -10.09 -17.32 -13.27
N VAL A 103 -9.03 -17.50 -12.45
CA VAL A 103 -8.61 -16.47 -11.49
C VAL A 103 -8.19 -15.21 -12.23
N ALA A 104 -8.77 -14.07 -11.82
CA ALA A 104 -8.48 -12.77 -12.38
C ALA A 104 -7.41 -12.00 -11.60
N GLY A 105 -7.22 -12.32 -10.32
CA GLY A 105 -6.21 -11.67 -9.50
C GLY A 105 -5.85 -12.47 -8.25
N TYR A 106 -4.73 -12.10 -7.66
CA TYR A 106 -4.22 -12.71 -6.44
C TYR A 106 -3.86 -11.66 -5.40
N GLU A 107 -4.36 -11.88 -4.18
CA GLU A 107 -3.94 -11.15 -2.99
C GLU A 107 -2.90 -11.94 -2.20
N PHE A 108 -2.03 -11.23 -1.51
CA PHE A 108 -1.04 -11.80 -0.60
C PHE A 108 -0.76 -10.87 0.57
N SER A 109 -0.09 -11.40 1.60
CA SER A 109 0.19 -10.65 2.80
C SER A 109 1.33 -9.66 2.60
N ARG A 110 1.10 -8.40 2.96
CA ARG A 110 2.13 -7.38 3.06
C ARG A 110 2.62 -7.29 4.50
N LEU A 111 3.95 -7.25 4.66
CA LEU A 111 4.63 -7.10 5.93
C LEU A 111 5.40 -5.78 5.92
N SER A 112 4.99 -4.85 6.77
CA SER A 112 5.53 -3.49 6.76
C SER A 112 6.61 -3.31 7.83
N ASN A 113 7.68 -2.58 7.46
CA ASN A 113 8.73 -2.14 8.37
C ASN A 113 8.28 -0.86 9.10
N PHE A 114 8.53 -0.83 10.41
CA PHE A 114 8.39 0.35 11.25
C PHE A 114 9.68 0.52 12.08
N CYS A 115 10.43 1.58 11.81
CA CYS A 115 11.66 1.93 12.51
C CYS A 115 12.67 0.75 12.62
N GLY A 116 12.85 0.01 11.52
CA GLY A 116 13.80 -1.10 11.43
C GLY A 116 13.26 -2.48 11.84
N GLN A 117 11.99 -2.59 12.27
CA GLN A 117 11.36 -3.87 12.63
C GLN A 117 10.19 -4.19 11.72
N TRP A 118 10.11 -5.45 11.27
CA TRP A 118 8.95 -6.00 10.56
C TRP A 118 7.81 -6.25 11.54
N MET A 119 6.70 -5.52 11.38
CA MET A 119 5.56 -5.59 12.28
C MET A 119 4.67 -6.78 11.94
N ARG A 120 4.50 -7.70 12.88
CA ARG A 120 3.75 -8.95 12.70
C ARG A 120 2.40 -8.96 13.40
N HIS A 121 2.08 -7.90 14.13
CA HIS A 121 0.86 -7.74 14.91
C HIS A 121 0.36 -6.29 14.81
N GLY A 122 -0.61 -5.96 15.62
CA GLY A 122 -1.21 -4.62 15.63
C GLY A 122 -2.12 -4.39 14.42
N ASP A 123 -2.35 -3.12 14.10
CA ASP A 123 -3.24 -2.73 13.00
C ASP A 123 -2.57 -2.87 11.60
N TRP A 124 -1.26 -3.19 11.57
CA TRP A 124 -0.49 -3.29 10.35
C TRP A 124 -0.36 -4.71 9.82
N TYR A 125 -0.80 -5.71 10.58
CA TYR A 125 -0.76 -7.10 10.15
C TYR A 125 -1.91 -7.91 10.77
N PRO A 126 -2.51 -8.84 10.02
CA PRO A 126 -2.29 -9.12 8.62
C PRO A 126 -2.84 -8.02 7.72
N ASP A 127 -2.03 -7.57 6.75
CA ASP A 127 -2.43 -6.63 5.71
C ASP A 127 -2.42 -7.37 4.37
N ARG A 128 -3.57 -7.48 3.73
CA ARG A 128 -3.71 -8.19 2.46
C ARG A 128 -3.86 -7.19 1.34
N VAL A 129 -3.06 -7.37 0.31
CA VAL A 129 -3.03 -6.48 -0.84
C VAL A 129 -3.20 -7.26 -2.14
N LEU A 130 -4.09 -6.81 -2.99
CA LEU A 130 -4.27 -7.30 -4.33
C LEU A 130 -3.22 -6.61 -5.22
N ARG A 131 -2.27 -7.37 -5.79
CA ARG A 131 -1.15 -6.81 -6.53
C ARG A 131 -0.82 -7.58 -7.82
N LEU A 132 -1.22 -8.85 -7.94
CA LEU A 132 -1.06 -9.66 -9.15
C LEU A 132 -2.44 -9.82 -9.79
N PHE A 133 -2.56 -9.48 -11.08
CA PHE A 133 -3.84 -9.54 -11.78
C PHE A 133 -3.66 -9.73 -13.30
N ARG A 134 -4.70 -10.24 -13.96
CA ARG A 134 -4.74 -10.30 -15.42
C ARG A 134 -4.83 -8.88 -15.97
N ARG A 135 -3.94 -8.53 -16.89
CA ARG A 135 -3.86 -7.18 -17.47
C ARG A 135 -5.22 -6.67 -17.99
N GLU A 136 -5.99 -7.54 -18.64
CA GLU A 136 -7.26 -7.18 -19.22
C GLU A 136 -8.43 -7.10 -18.21
N ALA A 137 -8.23 -7.66 -17.01
CA ALA A 137 -9.26 -7.69 -15.97
C ALA A 137 -9.09 -6.60 -14.92
N GLY A 138 -7.95 -5.88 -14.91
CA GLY A 138 -7.63 -4.94 -13.85
C GLY A 138 -7.45 -3.51 -14.34
N ARG A 139 -7.82 -2.56 -13.47
CA ARG A 139 -7.54 -1.13 -13.64
C ARG A 139 -7.43 -0.45 -12.29
N PHE A 140 -6.72 0.65 -12.22
CA PHE A 140 -6.69 1.47 -11.01
C PHE A 140 -7.77 2.54 -11.08
N SER A 141 -8.38 2.85 -9.93
CA SER A 141 -9.32 3.97 -9.83
C SER A 141 -8.58 5.31 -9.98
N ASP A 142 -9.30 6.32 -10.47
CA ASP A 142 -8.75 7.67 -10.67
C ASP A 142 -8.76 8.51 -9.39
N ASP A 143 -8.97 7.88 -8.22
CA ASP A 143 -8.95 8.55 -6.93
C ASP A 143 -7.56 9.17 -6.65
N LEU A 144 -7.52 10.46 -6.36
CA LEU A 144 -6.27 11.20 -6.14
C LEU A 144 -5.43 10.69 -4.96
N VAL A 145 -6.06 10.18 -3.90
CA VAL A 145 -5.41 9.87 -2.62
C VAL A 145 -5.55 8.40 -2.21
N HIS A 146 -6.58 7.72 -2.66
CA HIS A 146 -6.89 6.34 -2.27
C HIS A 146 -7.17 5.48 -3.50
N GLU A 147 -6.19 5.42 -4.40
CA GLU A 147 -6.29 4.54 -5.57
C GLU A 147 -6.53 3.10 -5.14
N ARG A 148 -7.43 2.46 -5.83
CA ARG A 148 -7.76 1.05 -5.62
C ARG A 148 -7.55 0.29 -6.92
N LEU A 149 -6.92 -0.87 -6.82
CA LEU A 149 -6.93 -1.81 -7.91
C LEU A 149 -8.32 -2.48 -7.96
N ILE A 150 -9.00 -2.30 -9.07
CA ILE A 150 -10.29 -2.90 -9.39
C ILE A 150 -10.00 -4.05 -10.34
N VAL A 151 -10.41 -5.27 -9.98
CA VAL A 151 -10.23 -6.46 -10.80
C VAL A 151 -11.60 -7.11 -11.03
N GLU A 152 -11.94 -7.34 -12.28
CA GLU A 152 -13.17 -7.99 -12.68
C GLU A 152 -12.96 -9.50 -12.76
N GLY A 153 -13.56 -10.23 -11.83
CA GLY A 153 -13.48 -11.69 -11.75
C GLY A 153 -12.99 -12.22 -10.41
N PRO A 154 -12.81 -13.54 -10.31
CA PRO A 154 -12.43 -14.21 -9.07
C PRO A 154 -11.02 -13.83 -8.60
N ILE A 155 -10.89 -13.58 -7.28
CA ILE A 155 -9.61 -13.30 -6.62
C ILE A 155 -9.26 -14.48 -5.74
N ALA A 156 -8.01 -14.95 -5.84
CA ALA A 156 -7.46 -16.01 -5.02
C ALA A 156 -6.33 -15.48 -4.12
N ARG A 157 -5.77 -16.35 -3.30
CA ARG A 157 -4.68 -16.00 -2.37
C ARG A 157 -3.41 -16.74 -2.73
N LEU A 158 -2.28 -16.04 -2.59
CA LEU A 158 -0.96 -16.65 -2.63
C LEU A 158 -0.30 -16.60 -1.26
N GLU A 159 0.48 -17.62 -1.00
CA GLU A 159 1.38 -17.65 0.15
C GLU A 159 2.67 -16.88 -0.15
N GLY A 160 3.37 -16.49 0.92
CA GLY A 160 4.54 -15.63 0.86
C GLY A 160 4.21 -14.20 1.25
N LYS A 161 5.21 -13.31 1.18
CA LYS A 161 5.09 -11.95 1.70
C LYS A 161 5.63 -10.93 0.73
N LEU A 162 4.92 -9.79 0.66
CA LEU A 162 5.41 -8.55 0.12
C LEU A 162 6.00 -7.74 1.29
N LEU A 163 7.29 -7.52 1.28
CA LEU A 163 7.97 -6.69 2.26
C LEU A 163 7.83 -5.23 1.85
N HIS A 164 7.43 -4.36 2.76
CA HIS A 164 7.20 -2.94 2.51
C HIS A 164 7.99 -2.09 3.50
N ASP A 165 9.01 -1.41 3.02
CA ASP A 165 9.86 -0.51 3.82
C ASP A 165 9.17 0.84 4.06
N SER A 166 8.02 0.78 4.71
CA SER A 166 7.06 1.88 4.79
C SER A 166 7.55 3.08 5.60
N MET A 167 8.20 2.83 6.73
CA MET A 167 8.60 3.86 7.69
C MET A 167 9.93 3.48 8.35
N PRO A 168 11.05 3.66 7.65
CA PRO A 168 12.37 3.27 8.17
C PRO A 168 12.83 4.11 9.36
N THR A 169 12.34 5.35 9.48
CA THR A 169 12.71 6.28 10.57
C THR A 169 11.47 6.82 11.29
N LEU A 170 11.64 7.22 12.54
CA LEU A 170 10.57 7.81 13.34
C LEU A 170 10.18 9.20 12.81
N GLU A 171 11.15 9.99 12.36
CA GLU A 171 10.93 11.31 11.77
C GLU A 171 10.02 11.20 10.54
N GLY A 172 10.35 10.31 9.62
CA GLY A 172 9.53 10.06 8.42
C GLY A 172 8.14 9.54 8.78
N ALA A 173 8.02 8.73 9.83
CA ALA A 173 6.72 8.25 10.33
C ALA A 173 5.87 9.43 10.85
N ILE A 174 6.45 10.35 11.65
CA ILE A 174 5.75 11.52 12.20
C ILE A 174 5.30 12.44 11.07
N ASP A 175 6.15 12.74 10.09
CA ASP A 175 5.82 13.58 8.94
C ASP A 175 4.67 12.96 8.13
N LYS A 176 4.74 11.67 7.88
CA LYS A 176 3.68 10.92 7.20
C LYS A 176 2.38 10.96 7.99
N MET A 177 2.42 10.73 9.32
CA MET A 177 1.26 10.83 10.20
C MET A 177 0.61 12.23 10.13
N ASN A 178 1.42 13.29 10.18
CA ASN A 178 0.91 14.65 10.11
C ASN A 178 0.17 14.91 8.79
N ARG A 179 0.78 14.57 7.65
CA ARG A 179 0.16 14.71 6.32
C ARG A 179 -1.13 13.89 6.19
N TYR A 180 -1.09 12.60 6.54
CA TYR A 180 -2.25 11.72 6.43
C TYR A 180 -3.39 12.09 7.39
N SER A 181 -3.07 12.50 8.63
CA SER A 181 -4.12 12.96 9.56
C SER A 181 -4.81 14.22 9.06
N THR A 182 -4.08 15.13 8.39
CA THR A 182 -4.64 16.34 7.78
C THR A 182 -5.54 16.00 6.58
N GLY A 183 -5.03 15.21 5.62
CA GLY A 183 -5.83 14.80 4.45
C GLY A 183 -7.12 14.11 4.85
N ARG A 184 -7.04 13.11 5.74
CA ARG A 184 -8.22 12.39 6.24
C ARG A 184 -9.18 13.27 7.05
N ALA A 185 -8.69 14.32 7.75
CA ALA A 185 -9.55 15.26 8.43
C ALA A 185 -10.34 16.11 7.43
N LEU A 186 -9.68 16.62 6.39
CA LEU A 186 -10.32 17.38 5.31
C LEU A 186 -11.40 16.57 4.60
N ASP A 187 -11.10 15.34 4.20
CA ASP A 187 -12.06 14.47 3.52
C ASP A 187 -13.30 14.19 4.39
N ARG A 188 -13.09 13.93 5.68
CA ARG A 188 -14.20 13.69 6.61
C ARG A 188 -15.05 14.94 6.86
N VAL A 189 -14.43 16.12 6.96
CA VAL A 189 -15.18 17.39 7.11
C VAL A 189 -15.97 17.69 5.85
N ARG A 190 -15.39 17.47 4.65
CA ARG A 190 -16.12 17.58 3.37
C ARG A 190 -17.30 16.61 3.28
N ALA A 191 -17.17 15.42 3.87
CA ALA A 191 -18.25 14.42 3.98
C ALA A 191 -19.24 14.73 5.13
N GLY A 192 -19.22 15.92 5.72
CA GLY A 192 -20.14 16.34 6.78
C GLY A 192 -19.89 15.72 8.16
N LYS A 193 -18.74 15.02 8.35
CA LYS A 193 -18.40 14.42 9.65
C LYS A 193 -17.83 15.48 10.60
N ARG A 194 -18.16 15.33 11.87
CA ARG A 194 -17.69 16.24 12.94
C ARG A 194 -16.57 15.59 13.76
N GLY A 195 -15.70 16.42 14.32
CA GLY A 195 -14.62 16.04 15.23
C GLY A 195 -14.55 17.01 16.41
N GLY A 196 -13.49 16.93 17.19
CA GLY A 196 -13.23 17.77 18.34
C GLY A 196 -12.46 17.01 19.41
N LEU A 197 -12.14 17.68 20.53
CA LEU A 197 -11.27 17.15 21.58
C LEU A 197 -11.81 15.84 22.19
N GLY A 198 -13.10 15.79 22.54
CA GLY A 198 -13.72 14.59 23.14
C GLY A 198 -13.64 13.38 22.19
N ALA A 199 -13.96 13.58 20.90
CA ALA A 199 -13.81 12.54 19.87
C ALA A 199 -12.34 12.16 19.66
N ALA A 200 -11.42 13.12 19.70
CA ALA A 200 -9.99 12.86 19.56
C ALA A 200 -9.47 11.97 20.69
N LEU A 201 -9.82 12.26 21.93
CA LEU A 201 -9.43 11.49 23.11
C LEU A 201 -10.01 10.07 23.07
N SER A 202 -11.31 9.92 22.87
CA SER A 202 -11.99 8.62 22.89
C SER A 202 -11.53 7.73 21.74
N HIS A 203 -11.47 8.24 20.53
CA HIS A 203 -11.02 7.46 19.36
C HIS A 203 -9.50 7.18 19.37
N GLY A 204 -8.70 8.12 19.92
CA GLY A 204 -7.26 7.90 20.11
C GLY A 204 -6.98 6.77 21.11
N LEU A 205 -7.65 6.81 22.28
CA LEU A 205 -7.55 5.75 23.29
C LEU A 205 -8.02 4.40 22.73
N TRP A 206 -9.15 4.38 22.03
CA TRP A 206 -9.65 3.15 21.40
C TRP A 206 -8.67 2.60 20.36
N ALA A 207 -8.07 3.46 19.54
CA ALA A 207 -7.08 3.06 18.55
C ALA A 207 -5.84 2.43 19.21
N PHE A 208 -5.39 2.97 20.33
CA PHE A 208 -4.32 2.38 21.14
C PHE A 208 -4.68 0.98 21.65
N LEU A 209 -5.80 0.87 22.36
CA LEU A 209 -6.25 -0.40 22.95
C LEU A 209 -6.45 -1.47 21.86
N ARG A 210 -7.08 -1.10 20.76
CA ARG A 210 -7.28 -2.00 19.63
C ARG A 210 -5.96 -2.49 19.05
N CYS A 211 -5.02 -1.58 18.76
CA CYS A 211 -3.73 -1.92 18.16
C CYS A 211 -2.86 -2.75 19.12
N TYR A 212 -2.69 -2.27 20.34
CA TYR A 212 -1.76 -2.85 21.29
C TYR A 212 -2.27 -4.14 21.92
N VAL A 213 -3.55 -4.16 22.36
CA VAL A 213 -4.14 -5.28 23.09
C VAL A 213 -4.89 -6.21 22.14
N LEU A 214 -5.97 -5.72 21.49
CA LEU A 214 -6.87 -6.59 20.73
C LEU A 214 -6.19 -7.19 19.50
N LYS A 215 -5.36 -6.41 18.82
CA LYS A 215 -4.55 -6.86 17.66
C LYS A 215 -3.16 -7.38 18.05
N ARG A 216 -2.95 -7.62 19.35
CA ARG A 216 -1.73 -8.22 19.89
C ARG A 216 -0.43 -7.47 19.56
N GLY A 217 -0.49 -6.14 19.35
CA GLY A 217 0.71 -5.33 19.09
C GLY A 217 1.78 -5.45 20.16
N LEU A 218 1.39 -5.81 21.39
CA LEU A 218 2.29 -6.12 22.51
C LEU A 218 3.32 -7.24 22.18
N LEU A 219 2.98 -8.16 21.27
CA LEU A 219 3.86 -9.25 20.84
C LEU A 219 5.01 -8.78 19.92
N ASP A 220 4.91 -7.59 19.35
CA ASP A 220 6.00 -6.96 18.59
C ASP A 220 6.97 -6.17 19.52
N GLY A 221 6.86 -6.37 20.83
CA GLY A 221 7.77 -5.83 21.82
C GLY A 221 7.73 -4.29 21.93
N ARG A 222 8.89 -3.67 22.11
CA ARG A 222 9.01 -2.21 22.32
C ARG A 222 8.47 -1.41 21.13
N LEU A 223 8.77 -1.82 19.90
CA LEU A 223 8.28 -1.14 18.71
C LEU A 223 6.78 -1.39 18.46
N GLY A 224 6.21 -2.48 18.97
CA GLY A 224 4.77 -2.69 18.99
C GLY A 224 4.03 -1.65 19.86
N LEU A 225 4.61 -1.28 21.02
CA LEU A 225 4.10 -0.17 21.83
C LEU A 225 4.22 1.18 21.10
N VAL A 226 5.39 1.45 20.50
CA VAL A 226 5.62 2.70 19.75
C VAL A 226 4.65 2.80 18.56
N LEU A 227 4.44 1.71 17.82
CA LEU A 227 3.46 1.67 16.73
C LEU A 227 2.03 1.93 17.24
N ALA A 228 1.64 1.34 18.37
CA ALA A 228 0.31 1.56 18.93
C ALA A 228 0.09 3.03 19.35
N LEU A 229 1.12 3.66 19.93
CA LEU A 229 1.11 5.10 20.23
C LEU A 229 1.03 5.95 18.94
N TYR A 230 1.80 5.60 17.91
CA TYR A 230 1.76 6.25 16.61
C TYR A 230 0.34 6.20 15.98
N VAL A 231 -0.30 5.03 15.99
CA VAL A 231 -1.68 4.83 15.47
C VAL A 231 -2.69 5.65 16.29
N ALA A 232 -2.53 5.66 17.62
CA ALA A 232 -3.35 6.44 18.53
C ALA A 232 -3.22 7.95 18.27
N GLN A 233 -1.99 8.46 18.16
CA GLN A 233 -1.71 9.87 17.87
C GLN A 233 -2.26 10.29 16.50
N GLY A 234 -2.05 9.48 15.46
CA GLY A 234 -2.60 9.77 14.12
C GLY A 234 -4.13 9.85 14.13
N THR A 235 -4.78 8.99 14.93
CA THR A 235 -6.23 9.02 15.13
C THR A 235 -6.64 10.25 15.94
N PHE A 236 -5.95 10.54 17.02
CA PHE A 236 -6.18 11.71 17.86
C PHE A 236 -6.09 13.02 17.04
N TYR A 237 -4.99 13.22 16.31
CA TYR A 237 -4.79 14.43 15.51
C TYR A 237 -5.82 14.55 14.39
N ARG A 238 -6.24 13.46 13.77
CA ARG A 238 -7.30 13.50 12.76
C ARG A 238 -8.59 14.11 13.31
N TYR A 239 -9.09 13.61 14.44
CA TYR A 239 -10.33 14.12 15.04
C TYR A 239 -10.18 15.52 15.62
N LEU A 240 -9.01 15.85 16.18
CA LEU A 240 -8.71 17.19 16.66
C LEU A 240 -8.70 18.20 15.51
N LYS A 241 -8.01 17.89 14.41
CA LYS A 241 -7.97 18.70 13.18
C LYS A 241 -9.36 18.88 12.57
N MET A 242 -10.22 17.86 12.58
CA MET A 242 -11.62 18.00 12.14
C MET A 242 -12.36 19.05 12.97
N GLY A 243 -12.19 19.07 14.27
CA GLY A 243 -12.82 20.08 15.14
C GLY A 243 -12.31 21.49 14.87
N LEU A 244 -11.00 21.65 14.69
CA LEU A 244 -10.38 22.95 14.38
C LEU A 244 -10.74 23.46 12.98
N LEU A 245 -10.89 22.57 11.99
CA LEU A 245 -11.34 22.93 10.65
C LEU A 245 -12.81 23.39 10.62
N ALA A 246 -13.66 22.76 11.45
CA ALA A 246 -15.07 23.15 11.56
C ALA A 246 -15.25 24.45 12.35
N HIS A 247 -14.35 24.74 13.29
CA HIS A 247 -14.40 25.91 14.17
C HIS A 247 -12.98 26.49 14.28
N PRO A 248 -12.52 27.23 13.25
CA PRO A 248 -11.18 27.80 13.28
C PRO A 248 -11.03 28.76 14.46
N PRO A 249 -9.93 28.67 15.21
CA PRO A 249 -9.64 29.58 16.28
C PRO A 249 -9.54 31.02 15.75
N ARG A 250 -10.03 32.00 16.50
CA ARG A 250 -9.79 33.42 16.17
C ARG A 250 -8.29 33.68 16.17
N ARG A 251 -7.81 34.35 15.14
CA ARG A 251 -6.41 34.78 15.13
C ARG A 251 -6.20 35.87 16.18
N PRO A 252 -5.10 35.82 16.96
CA PRO A 252 -4.90 36.76 18.04
C PRO A 252 -4.74 38.23 17.60
N PHE A 253 -4.63 38.49 16.30
CA PHE A 253 -4.43 39.81 15.72
C PHE A 253 -5.52 40.22 14.71
N ASP A 254 -6.64 39.48 14.66
CA ASP A 254 -7.84 39.84 13.85
C ASP A 254 -8.78 40.74 14.64
#